data_601e273d45852c41175a661cce5624eb
#
_entry.id   601e273d45852c41175a661cce5624eb
#
_cell.length_a   1.000
_cell.length_b   1.000
_cell.length_c   1.000
_cell.angle_alpha   90.00
_cell.angle_beta   90.00
_cell.angle_gamma   90.00
#
_symmetry.space_group_name_H-M   'P 1'
#
loop_
_entity.id
_entity.type
_entity.pdbx_description
1 polymer ?
#
loop_
_entity_poly.entity_id
_entity_poly.type
_entity_poly.pdbx_seq_one_letter_code
_entity_poly.pdbx_strand_id
1 'polypeptide(L)' 'AEIKAVFVAGRVDKDKIAISARSKAEVNVQLIMEKLGGGGHFSMAACQVEEKTVKETIDKLEEAIDQYLDERG' A
#
# COMPACT_ATOMS: atom_id res chain seq x y z
N ALA A 1 -5.06 -20.51 -1.05
CA ALA A 1 -3.91 -19.73 -1.51
C ALA A 1 -3.19 -19.10 -0.33
N GLU A 2 -1.89 -18.98 -0.44
CA GLU A 2 -1.08 -18.37 0.60
C GLU A 2 -1.17 -16.86 0.54
N ILE A 3 -1.38 -16.22 1.69
CA ILE A 3 -1.38 -14.76 1.78
C ILE A 3 0.07 -14.29 1.88
N LYS A 4 0.50 -13.47 0.92
CA LYS A 4 1.88 -12.97 0.88
C LYS A 4 2.01 -11.52 1.34
N ALA A 5 0.93 -10.77 1.32
CA ALA A 5 0.93 -9.39 1.79
C ALA A 5 -0.45 -9.02 2.31
N VAL A 6 -0.47 -8.14 3.31
CA VAL A 6 -1.71 -7.63 3.90
C VAL A 6 -1.61 -6.12 3.96
N PHE A 7 -2.68 -5.45 3.54
CA PHE A 7 -2.77 -4.00 3.57
C PHE A 7 -3.99 -3.60 4.39
N VAL A 8 -3.81 -2.65 5.29
CA VAL A 8 -4.90 -2.14 6.13
C VAL A 8 -5.01 -0.64 5.91
N ALA A 9 -6.18 -0.18 5.50
CA ALA A 9 -6.43 1.23 5.28
C ALA A 9 -7.38 1.76 6.36
N GLY A 10 -7.08 2.92 6.90
CA GLY A 10 -7.92 3.55 7.91
C GLY A 10 -7.83 5.06 7.86
N ARG A 11 -8.95 5.70 8.16
CA ARG A 11 -9.00 7.16 8.17
C ARG A 11 -8.27 7.70 9.39
N VAL A 12 -7.35 8.64 9.17
CA VAL A 12 -6.58 9.26 10.26
C VAL A 12 -6.92 10.73 10.45
N ASP A 13 -7.54 11.35 9.43
CA ASP A 13 -7.99 12.73 9.49
C ASP A 13 -9.08 12.92 8.44
N LYS A 14 -9.66 14.11 8.39
CA LYS A 14 -10.78 14.45 7.51
C LYS A 14 -10.56 14.06 6.05
N ASP A 15 -9.37 14.36 5.52
CA ASP A 15 -9.03 14.09 4.14
C ASP A 15 -7.76 13.23 4.03
N LYS A 16 -7.45 12.46 5.07
CA LYS A 16 -6.25 11.62 5.07
C LYS A 16 -6.58 10.20 5.48
N ILE A 17 -6.04 9.26 4.73
CA ILE A 17 -6.19 7.84 5.00
C ILE A 17 -4.79 7.23 5.04
N ALA A 18 -4.51 6.48 6.10
CA ALA A 18 -3.25 5.78 6.24
C ALA A 18 -3.40 4.35 5.75
N ILE A 19 -2.36 3.84 5.12
CA ILE A 19 -2.27 2.43 4.74
C ILE A 19 -1.06 1.84 5.44
N SER A 20 -1.26 0.74 6.14
CA SER A 20 -0.18 -0.07 6.71
C SER A 20 -0.05 -1.33 5.90
N ALA A 21 1.17 -1.73 5.61
CA ALA A 21 1.43 -2.90 4.78
C ALA A 21 2.42 -3.83 5.46
N ARG A 22 2.14 -5.12 5.37
CA ARG A 22 3.00 -6.18 5.88
C ARG A 22 3.13 -7.27 4.83
N SER A 23 4.30 -7.84 4.70
CA SER A 23 4.50 -8.90 3.70
C SER A 23 5.37 -10.03 4.25
N LYS A 24 5.32 -11.14 3.51
CA LYS A 24 6.21 -12.28 3.66
C LYS A 24 7.06 -12.39 2.40
N ALA A 25 8.27 -12.89 2.60
CA ALA A 25 9.16 -13.38 1.54
C ALA A 25 9.32 -12.46 0.32
N GLU A 26 8.49 -12.62 -0.69
CA GLU A 26 8.77 -12.10 -2.04
C GLU A 26 8.19 -10.74 -2.34
N VAL A 27 7.25 -10.26 -1.51
CA VAL A 27 6.56 -9.00 -1.80
C VAL A 27 7.24 -7.85 -1.08
N ASN A 28 7.73 -6.90 -1.85
CA ASN A 28 8.39 -5.71 -1.32
C ASN A 28 7.36 -4.60 -1.12
N VAL A 29 6.78 -4.52 0.08
CA VAL A 29 5.76 -3.51 0.37
C VAL A 29 6.33 -2.10 0.45
N GLN A 30 7.64 -1.97 0.67
CA GLN A 30 8.30 -0.67 0.64
C GLN A 30 8.12 0.00 -0.72
N LEU A 31 8.38 -0.73 -1.81
CA LEU A 31 8.23 -0.18 -3.16
C LEU A 31 6.78 0.19 -3.47
N ILE A 32 5.84 -0.62 -3.01
CA ILE A 32 4.41 -0.32 -3.22
C ILE A 32 4.02 0.97 -2.49
N MET A 33 4.42 1.09 -1.22
CA MET A 33 4.09 2.27 -0.44
C MET A 33 4.79 3.53 -0.95
N GLU A 34 6.01 3.39 -1.49
CA GLU A 34 6.73 4.52 -2.09
C GLU A 34 5.98 5.08 -3.31
N LYS A 35 5.28 4.24 -4.05
CA LYS A 35 4.45 4.70 -5.17
C LYS A 35 3.30 5.60 -4.70
N LEU A 36 2.92 5.48 -3.45
CA LEU A 36 1.86 6.28 -2.84
C LEU A 36 2.40 7.37 -1.91
N GLY A 37 3.70 7.65 -2.00
CA GLY A 37 4.32 8.72 -1.23
C GLY A 37 4.79 8.33 0.16
N GLY A 38 4.75 7.05 0.49
CA GLY A 38 5.17 6.55 1.79
C GLY A 38 6.53 5.89 1.77
N GLY A 39 6.76 4.98 2.69
CA GLY A 39 8.01 4.25 2.78
C GLY A 39 8.01 3.26 3.93
N GLY A 40 9.17 2.70 4.21
CA GLY A 40 9.37 1.73 5.27
C GLY A 40 10.46 0.75 4.93
N HIS A 41 10.19 -0.52 5.14
CA HIS A 41 11.13 -1.61 4.88
C HIS A 41 10.48 -2.63 3.96
N PHE A 42 11.27 -3.60 3.49
CA PHE A 42 10.79 -4.61 2.56
C PHE A 42 9.50 -5.29 3.03
N SER A 43 9.43 -5.69 4.31
CA SER A 43 8.32 -6.45 4.84
C SER A 43 7.34 -5.65 5.69
N MET A 44 7.60 -4.35 5.88
CA MET A 44 6.76 -3.50 6.71
C MET A 44 6.88 -2.06 6.22
N ALA A 45 5.77 -1.49 5.74
CA ALA A 45 5.78 -0.13 5.21
C ALA A 45 4.43 0.52 5.43
N ALA A 46 4.37 1.83 5.19
CA ALA A 46 3.14 2.58 5.37
C ALA A 46 3.14 3.81 4.48
N CYS A 47 1.95 4.34 4.25
CA CYS A 47 1.81 5.63 3.57
C CYS A 47 0.57 6.35 4.09
N GLN A 48 0.47 7.64 3.77
CA GLN A 48 -0.75 8.41 3.98
C GLN A 48 -1.11 9.04 2.64
N VAL A 49 -2.39 8.94 2.27
CA VAL A 49 -2.88 9.52 1.04
C VAL A 49 -3.97 10.54 1.35
N GLU A 50 -4.07 11.57 0.53
CA GLU A 50 -5.11 12.59 0.68
C GLU A 50 -6.29 12.20 -0.18
N GLU A 51 -7.21 11.43 0.42
CA GLU A 51 -8.41 10.98 -0.25
C GLU A 51 -9.62 11.12 0.67
N LYS A 52 -10.78 11.33 0.07
CA LYS A 52 -12.01 11.52 0.83
C LYS A 52 -12.64 10.21 1.27
N THR A 53 -12.41 9.13 0.55
CA THR A 53 -13.02 7.85 0.86
C THR A 53 -12.00 6.73 0.87
N VAL A 54 -12.30 5.70 1.66
CA VAL A 54 -11.48 4.49 1.69
C VAL A 54 -11.49 3.80 0.33
N LYS A 55 -12.63 3.85 -0.38
CA LYS A 55 -12.72 3.25 -1.71
C LYS A 55 -11.72 3.86 -2.68
N GLU A 56 -11.61 5.19 -2.73
CA GLU A 56 -10.65 5.87 -3.58
C GLU A 56 -9.22 5.48 -3.23
N THR A 57 -8.94 5.34 -1.93
CA THR A 57 -7.64 4.89 -1.44
C THR A 57 -7.34 3.47 -1.89
N ILE A 58 -8.30 2.57 -1.79
CA ILE A 58 -8.14 1.18 -2.23
C ILE A 58 -7.89 1.12 -3.74
N ASP A 59 -8.58 1.94 -4.53
CA ASP A 59 -8.36 2.00 -5.97
C ASP A 59 -6.92 2.40 -6.29
N LYS A 60 -6.38 3.40 -5.59
CA LYS A 60 -4.99 3.82 -5.75
C LYS A 60 -4.01 2.74 -5.31
N LEU A 61 -4.33 2.04 -4.23
CA LEU A 61 -3.51 0.94 -3.75
C LEU A 61 -3.45 -0.19 -4.78
N GLU A 62 -4.59 -0.56 -5.34
CA GLU A 62 -4.65 -1.61 -6.36
C GLU A 62 -3.83 -1.23 -7.59
N GLU A 63 -3.89 0.02 -8.00
CA GLU A 63 -3.08 0.53 -9.11
C GLU A 63 -1.59 0.43 -8.80
N ALA A 64 -1.19 0.80 -7.59
CA ALA A 64 0.21 0.71 -7.17
C ALA A 64 0.70 -0.73 -7.13
N ILE A 65 -0.14 -1.65 -6.67
CA ILE A 65 0.19 -3.09 -6.65
C ILE A 65 0.36 -3.60 -8.07
N ASP A 66 -0.56 -3.25 -8.97
CA ASP A 66 -0.49 -3.68 -10.37
C ASP A 66 0.79 -3.18 -11.03
N GLN A 67 1.17 -1.93 -10.80
CA GLN A 67 2.42 -1.37 -11.32
C GLN A 67 3.64 -2.12 -10.77
N TYR A 68 3.63 -2.41 -9.48
CA TYR A 68 4.71 -3.16 -8.85
C TYR A 68 4.86 -4.56 -9.48
N LEU A 69 3.76 -5.25 -9.68
CA LEU A 69 3.79 -6.59 -10.28
C LEU A 69 4.28 -6.54 -11.73
N ASP A 70 3.88 -5.53 -12.48
CA ASP A 70 4.35 -5.35 -13.86
C ASP A 70 5.86 -5.11 -13.91
N GLU A 71 6.38 -4.29 -13.00
CA GLU A 71 7.81 -3.95 -12.94
C GLU A 71 8.67 -5.14 -12.53
N ARG A 72 8.13 -6.04 -11.74
CA ARG A 72 8.84 -7.25 -11.31
C ARG A 72 9.03 -8.25 -12.43
N GLY A 73 8.07 -8.29 -13.26
CA GLY A 73 7.94 -9.40 -14.10
C GLY A 73 7.97 -9.29 -15.53
#